data_6bd6baf47ad213a1902a110bf57b67cc
#
_entry.id   6bd6baf47ad213a1902a110bf57b67cc
#
_cell.length_a   1.000
_cell.length_b   1.000
_cell.length_c   1.000
_cell.angle_alpha   90.00
_cell.angle_beta   90.00
_cell.angle_gamma   90.00
#
_symmetry.space_group_name_H-M   'P 1'
#
loop_
_entity.id
_entity.type
_entity.pdbx_description
1 polymer ?
#
loop_
_entity_poly.entity_id
_entity_poly.type
_entity_poly.pdbx_seq_one_letter_code
_entity_poly.pdbx_strand_id
1 'polypeptide(L)' 'MQEKIVELLETGERHFDELLELTELSAGELGGLLARMEVCGIIKDLGGNYYGI' A
#
# COMPACT_ATOMS: atom_id res chain seq x y z
N MET A 1 8.55 -7.49 -0.23
CA MET A 1 7.17 -7.06 0.06
C MET A 1 6.72 -5.84 -0.74
N GLN A 2 7.60 -4.89 -0.98
CA GLN A 2 7.24 -3.72 -1.81
C GLN A 2 6.75 -4.13 -3.20
N GLU A 3 7.39 -5.11 -3.79
CA GLU A 3 7.01 -5.59 -5.12
C GLU A 3 5.59 -6.13 -5.14
N LYS A 4 5.20 -6.84 -4.09
CA LYS A 4 3.84 -7.37 -3.98
C LYS A 4 2.82 -6.25 -3.90
N ILE A 5 3.13 -5.19 -3.14
CA ILE A 5 2.23 -4.04 -3.02
C ILE A 5 2.09 -3.34 -4.37
N VAL A 6 3.19 -3.13 -5.09
CA VAL A 6 3.14 -2.52 -6.42
C VAL A 6 2.28 -3.36 -7.36
N GLU A 7 2.45 -4.67 -7.36
CA GLU A 7 1.64 -5.56 -8.19
C GLU A 7 0.15 -5.43 -7.87
N LEU A 8 -0.19 -5.39 -6.60
CA LEU A 8 -1.58 -5.24 -6.18
C LEU A 8 -2.16 -3.91 -6.64
N LEU A 9 -1.38 -2.85 -6.55
CA LEU A 9 -1.84 -1.52 -6.95
C LEU A 9 -1.88 -1.32 -8.45
N GLU A 10 -1.11 -2.09 -9.20
CA GLU A 10 -1.15 -2.04 -10.67
C GLU A 10 -2.50 -2.46 -11.22
N THR A 11 -3.23 -3.29 -10.50
CA THR A 11 -4.54 -3.75 -10.93
C THR A 11 -5.65 -2.78 -10.52
N GLY A 12 -5.34 -1.72 -9.78
CA GLY A 12 -6.30 -0.73 -9.34
C GLY A 12 -6.01 -0.25 -7.94
N GLU A 13 -6.76 0.75 -7.51
CA GLU A 13 -6.64 1.29 -6.16
C GLU A 13 -7.04 0.25 -5.12
N ARG A 14 -6.38 0.30 -3.95
CA ARG A 14 -6.67 -0.61 -2.86
C ARG A 14 -6.80 0.16 -1.56
N HIS A 15 -7.76 -0.26 -0.74
CA HIS A 15 -7.93 0.29 0.59
C HIS A 15 -6.89 -0.33 1.54
N PHE A 16 -6.50 0.42 2.58
CA PHE A 16 -5.53 -0.03 3.57
C PHE A 16 -5.92 -1.39 4.16
N ASP A 17 -7.19 -1.55 4.54
CA ASP A 17 -7.68 -2.80 5.13
C ASP A 17 -7.55 -3.97 4.16
N GLU A 18 -7.77 -3.71 2.88
CA GLU A 18 -7.63 -4.71 1.84
C GLU A 18 -6.16 -5.15 1.71
N LEU A 19 -5.26 -4.18 1.76
CA LEU A 19 -3.83 -4.47 1.73
C LEU A 19 -3.39 -5.27 2.95
N LEU A 20 -3.97 -5.00 4.12
CA LEU A 20 -3.68 -5.79 5.32
C LEU A 20 -4.01 -7.26 5.10
N GLU A 21 -5.20 -7.54 4.54
CA GLU A 21 -5.60 -8.91 4.27
C GLU A 21 -4.69 -9.58 3.26
N LEU A 22 -4.37 -8.88 2.18
CA LEU A 22 -3.61 -9.46 1.07
C LEU A 22 -2.14 -9.66 1.40
N THR A 23 -1.57 -8.81 2.26
CA THR A 23 -0.14 -8.90 2.62
C THR A 23 0.09 -9.68 3.90
N GLU A 24 -0.94 -9.85 4.73
CA GLU A 24 -0.87 -10.49 6.03
C GLU A 24 0.11 -9.79 6.99
N LEU A 25 0.42 -8.54 6.73
CA LEU A 25 1.26 -7.73 7.62
C LEU A 25 0.41 -7.14 8.75
N SER A 26 1.07 -6.75 9.84
CA SER A 26 0.39 -5.98 10.88
C SER A 26 0.14 -4.56 10.37
N ALA A 27 -0.80 -3.85 11.00
CA ALA A 27 -1.11 -2.48 10.61
C ALA A 27 0.13 -1.58 10.73
N GLY A 28 0.94 -1.75 11.77
CA GLY A 28 2.16 -0.97 11.94
C GLY A 28 3.19 -1.25 10.85
N GLU A 29 3.37 -2.52 10.52
CA GLU A 29 4.30 -2.91 9.46
C GLU A 29 3.87 -2.37 8.11
N LEU A 30 2.60 -2.54 7.77
CA LEU A 30 2.09 -2.06 6.50
C LEU A 30 2.14 -0.54 6.42
N GLY A 31 1.70 0.15 7.48
CA GLY A 31 1.73 1.61 7.52
C GLY A 31 3.12 2.17 7.32
N GLY A 32 4.12 1.59 7.99
CA GLY A 32 5.50 2.01 7.84
C GLY A 32 6.04 1.78 6.43
N LEU A 33 5.69 0.63 5.85
CA LEU A 33 6.11 0.30 4.49
C LEU A 33 5.47 1.23 3.46
N LEU A 34 4.18 1.49 3.58
CA LEU A 34 3.48 2.40 2.66
C LEU A 34 4.03 3.81 2.77
N ALA A 35 4.33 4.27 3.98
CA ALA A 35 4.89 5.61 4.17
C ALA A 35 6.23 5.75 3.45
N ARG A 36 7.09 4.74 3.54
CA ARG A 36 8.38 4.77 2.84
C ARG A 36 8.21 4.74 1.34
N MET A 37 7.29 3.92 0.84
CA MET A 37 7.02 3.83 -0.59
C MET A 37 6.46 5.15 -1.14
N GLU A 38 5.64 5.81 -0.35
CA GLU A 38 5.08 7.10 -0.70
C GLU A 38 6.16 8.17 -0.80
N VAL A 39 7.05 8.23 0.20
CA VAL A 39 8.16 9.18 0.20
C VAL A 39 9.07 8.95 -1.01
N CYS A 40 9.28 7.69 -1.39
CA CYS A 40 10.09 7.36 -2.56
C CYS A 40 9.37 7.60 -3.88
N GLY A 41 8.10 7.96 -3.84
CA GLY A 41 7.33 8.22 -5.05
C GLY A 41 6.86 6.98 -5.78
N ILE A 42 6.92 5.83 -5.14
CA ILE A 42 6.50 4.55 -5.75
C ILE A 42 4.99 4.44 -5.77
N ILE A 43 4.33 4.91 -4.72
CA ILE A 43 2.87 4.87 -4.59
C ILE A 43 2.34 6.25 -4.18
N LYS A 44 1.02 6.41 -4.28
CA LYS A 44 0.35 7.65 -3.90
C LYS A 44 -0.74 7.36 -2.88
N ASP A 45 -0.86 8.24 -1.90
CA ASP A 45 -1.99 8.26 -0.97
C ASP A 45 -3.12 9.03 -1.65
N LEU A 46 -4.22 8.34 -1.92
CA LEU A 46 -5.35 8.93 -2.67
C LEU A 46 -6.41 9.52 -1.74
N GLY A 47 -6.17 9.47 -0.44
CA GLY A 47 -7.15 9.91 0.56
C GLY A 47 -8.10 8.77 0.94
N GLY A 48 -8.73 8.91 2.13
CA GLY A 48 -9.67 7.90 2.63
C GLY A 48 -9.05 6.51 2.81
N ASN A 49 -7.76 6.46 3.08
CA ASN A 49 -7.00 5.21 3.25
C ASN A 49 -6.91 4.38 1.97
N TYR A 50 -7.08 5.01 0.81
CA TYR A 50 -6.85 4.37 -0.48
C TYR A 50 -5.47 4.71 -1.02
N TYR A 51 -4.86 3.75 -1.70
CA TYR A 51 -3.53 3.88 -2.27
C TYR A 51 -3.54 3.46 -3.74
N GLY A 52 -2.66 4.07 -4.51
CA GLY A 52 -2.52 3.78 -5.93
C GLY A 52 -1.12 4.09 -6.42
N ILE A 53 -0.88 3.89 -7.68
CA ILE A 53 0.42 4.17 -8.32
C ILE A 53 0.34 5.30 -9.34
#